data_ebe0dbe89ba6ebf08440d80847e5307f
#
_entry.id   ebe0dbe89ba6ebf08440d80847e5307f
#
_cell.length_a   1.000
_cell.length_b   1.000
_cell.length_c   1.000
_cell.angle_alpha   90.00
_cell.angle_beta   90.00
_cell.angle_gamma   90.00
#
_symmetry.space_group_name_H-M   'P 1'
#
loop_
_entity.id
_entity.type
_entity.pdbx_description
1 polymer ?
#
loop_
_entity_poly.entity_id
_entity_poly.type
_entity_poly.pdbx_seq_one_letter_code
_entity_poly.pdbx_strand_id
1 'polypeptide(L)'
;MDYAQSTMSSPIHSGFLVSFMVDARGGSMRGNRHNGMRIIIPPRNCPAPTQVTCRLLKRQCLPYSPPLVEGEGLVSRLVEVGPAGAHFLGPVIVEIPHFGSMRGKERELIVLRSDNGNTWKEHHYECYTKDLITLLNGMDEELDSPVELEKKRICRIITKDFPQYFAVVSRIKQKNDYMGPEGGVLTSESVPMVRAVFPPGALTKKIRVGLQAQPVPEEIVCGVTDNRASFSPIVTVEPRRRKFHKPIIMTIPVPLSINEVTAKGCKGDPVPCLRLLCSITGGTSPAQWEDITGTTPLSFVTDCVSFTTNVSARFWLAVCRQVSETVALATLIYKELICVPYLAKFVVFAKSIDVAEAQLRCFCMTDDKVDKTLEQQENFEEVARSKDTEISEGKPIYVHCYGNLSPASKISQQLVFTFNAFKENRLPFIVKVWDIGQEPGGRLAFLKELKTTKGLAQSTICNLNFTLPAKKKVQKVHT
;
A
#
# COMPACT_ATOMS: atom_id res chain seq x y z
N MET A 1 38.70 -37.91 -6.78
CA MET A 1 37.86 -37.22 -7.80
C MET A 1 36.43 -37.49 -7.42
N ASP A 2 35.92 -36.76 -6.45
CA ASP A 2 34.58 -36.96 -5.93
C ASP A 2 33.73 -35.72 -6.22
N TYR A 3 32.73 -35.91 -7.07
CA TYR A 3 31.72 -34.93 -7.37
C TYR A 3 30.78 -34.83 -6.15
N ALA A 4 30.89 -33.78 -5.38
CA ALA A 4 29.88 -33.41 -4.39
C ALA A 4 28.62 -32.94 -5.11
N GLN A 5 27.61 -33.79 -5.18
CA GLN A 5 26.26 -33.42 -5.55
C GLN A 5 25.66 -32.58 -4.43
N SER A 6 25.57 -31.28 -4.66
CA SER A 6 24.77 -30.35 -3.89
C SER A 6 23.29 -30.68 -4.15
N THR A 7 22.66 -31.38 -3.22
CA THR A 7 21.20 -31.54 -3.18
C THR A 7 20.58 -30.19 -2.79
N MET A 8 20.25 -29.37 -3.79
CA MET A 8 19.34 -28.25 -3.60
C MET A 8 17.97 -28.82 -3.24
N SER A 9 17.56 -28.65 -1.98
CA SER A 9 16.18 -28.91 -1.54
C SER A 9 15.26 -28.02 -2.38
N SER A 10 14.47 -28.63 -3.23
CA SER A 10 13.43 -27.93 -4.02
C SER A 10 12.48 -27.20 -3.07
N PRO A 11 12.25 -25.91 -3.24
CA PRO A 11 11.21 -25.22 -2.47
C PRO A 11 9.87 -25.89 -2.75
N ILE A 12 9.06 -26.08 -1.72
CA ILE A 12 7.70 -26.59 -1.82
C ILE A 12 6.97 -25.78 -2.89
N HIS A 13 6.73 -26.36 -4.05
CA HIS A 13 6.03 -25.71 -5.13
C HIS A 13 4.60 -25.43 -4.69
N SER A 14 4.26 -24.18 -4.46
CA SER A 14 2.87 -23.76 -4.43
C SER A 14 2.29 -24.07 -5.79
N GLY A 15 1.35 -25.01 -5.85
CA GLY A 15 0.74 -25.43 -7.10
C GLY A 15 0.07 -24.25 -7.84
N PHE A 16 -0.22 -24.44 -9.13
CA PHE A 16 -0.93 -23.43 -9.91
C PHE A 16 -2.30 -23.12 -9.29
N LEU A 17 -2.64 -21.85 -9.16
CA LEU A 17 -3.98 -21.41 -8.78
C LEU A 17 -4.97 -21.54 -9.95
N VAL A 18 -4.48 -21.33 -11.17
CA VAL A 18 -5.20 -21.47 -12.42
C VAL A 18 -4.35 -22.31 -13.36
N SER A 19 -4.95 -23.37 -13.92
CA SER A 19 -4.32 -24.20 -14.93
C SER A 19 -5.42 -24.83 -15.78
N PHE A 20 -5.52 -24.46 -17.06
CA PHE A 20 -6.54 -24.95 -17.97
C PHE A 20 -6.08 -24.89 -19.43
N MET A 21 -6.63 -25.77 -20.24
CA MET A 21 -6.41 -25.75 -21.69
C MET A 21 -7.40 -24.80 -22.36
N VAL A 22 -6.89 -23.98 -23.25
CA VAL A 22 -7.67 -23.02 -24.05
C VAL A 22 -7.38 -23.27 -25.54
N ASP A 23 -8.40 -23.25 -26.32
CA ASP A 23 -8.34 -23.31 -27.79
C ASP A 23 -9.09 -22.12 -28.43
N ALA A 24 -9.44 -22.23 -29.71
CA ALA A 24 -10.15 -21.17 -30.41
C ALA A 24 -11.57 -20.88 -29.86
N ARG A 25 -12.13 -21.73 -29.02
CA ARG A 25 -13.42 -21.48 -28.34
C ARG A 25 -13.30 -20.52 -27.16
N GLY A 26 -12.06 -20.21 -26.75
CA GLY A 26 -11.81 -19.45 -25.56
C GLY A 26 -12.00 -20.29 -24.28
N GLY A 27 -11.92 -19.62 -23.15
CA GLY A 27 -12.13 -20.24 -21.86
C GLY A 27 -11.91 -19.25 -20.71
N SER A 28 -12.49 -19.57 -19.56
CA SER A 28 -12.21 -18.83 -18.34
C SER A 28 -12.00 -19.77 -17.17
N MET A 29 -11.18 -19.35 -16.22
CA MET A 29 -10.97 -20.07 -14.98
C MET A 29 -10.76 -19.12 -13.82
N ARG A 30 -11.38 -19.44 -12.68
CA ARG A 30 -11.16 -18.79 -11.40
C ARG A 30 -10.18 -19.60 -10.56
N GLY A 31 -9.37 -18.92 -9.75
CA GLY A 31 -8.45 -19.58 -8.85
C GLY A 31 -9.17 -20.47 -7.83
N ASN A 32 -8.72 -21.74 -7.71
CA ASN A 32 -9.34 -22.75 -6.83
C ASN A 32 -9.41 -22.36 -5.36
N ARG A 33 -8.50 -21.52 -4.90
CA ARG A 33 -8.37 -21.12 -3.49
C ARG A 33 -8.73 -19.67 -3.27
N HIS A 34 -9.63 -19.16 -4.08
CA HIS A 34 -10.22 -17.87 -3.90
C HIS A 34 -9.71 -16.67 -4.58
N ASN A 35 -10.29 -15.69 -4.16
CA ASN A 35 -9.77 -14.37 -3.96
C ASN A 35 -9.91 -13.48 -5.16
N GLY A 36 -10.75 -13.81 -6.12
CA GLY A 36 -10.95 -12.99 -7.29
C GLY A 36 -9.84 -13.13 -8.33
N MET A 37 -8.90 -14.07 -8.17
CA MET A 37 -8.00 -14.45 -9.25
C MET A 37 -8.79 -15.12 -10.36
N ARG A 38 -8.76 -14.55 -11.57
CA ARG A 38 -9.50 -15.03 -12.72
C ARG A 38 -8.72 -14.73 -14.00
N ILE A 39 -8.74 -15.65 -14.94
CA ILE A 39 -8.24 -15.42 -16.30
C ILE A 39 -9.38 -15.73 -17.28
N ILE A 40 -9.59 -14.82 -18.22
CA ILE A 40 -10.59 -14.96 -19.29
C ILE A 40 -9.88 -14.77 -20.62
N ILE A 41 -9.98 -15.77 -21.49
CA ILE A 41 -9.50 -15.71 -22.85
C ILE A 41 -10.71 -15.83 -23.75
N PRO A 42 -11.13 -14.73 -24.41
CA PRO A 42 -12.30 -14.73 -25.29
C PRO A 42 -12.13 -15.66 -26.50
N PRO A 43 -13.23 -16.13 -27.11
CA PRO A 43 -13.19 -16.93 -28.31
C PRO A 43 -12.38 -16.28 -29.43
N ARG A 44 -11.70 -17.08 -30.23
CA ARG A 44 -10.83 -16.69 -31.38
C ARG A 44 -9.57 -15.90 -30.99
N ASN A 45 -9.30 -15.71 -29.69
CA ASN A 45 -8.08 -15.01 -29.24
C ASN A 45 -6.89 -15.93 -29.07
N CYS A 46 -7.09 -17.23 -28.92
CA CYS A 46 -6.02 -18.23 -28.82
C CYS A 46 -5.64 -18.76 -30.19
N PRO A 47 -4.39 -18.55 -30.67
CA PRO A 47 -3.99 -18.98 -32.02
C PRO A 47 -3.83 -20.49 -32.17
N ALA A 48 -3.56 -21.20 -31.05
CA ALA A 48 -3.42 -22.67 -30.99
C ALA A 48 -3.82 -23.15 -29.60
N PRO A 49 -4.17 -24.43 -29.42
CA PRO A 49 -4.42 -24.96 -28.09
C PRO A 49 -3.24 -24.70 -27.13
N THR A 50 -3.52 -23.99 -26.03
CA THR A 50 -2.50 -23.51 -25.11
C THR A 50 -2.89 -23.82 -23.67
N GLN A 51 -1.96 -24.39 -22.91
CA GLN A 51 -2.16 -24.56 -21.47
C GLN A 51 -1.84 -23.26 -20.76
N VAL A 52 -2.87 -22.58 -20.28
CA VAL A 52 -2.77 -21.36 -19.51
C VAL A 52 -2.56 -21.70 -18.04
N THR A 53 -1.57 -21.08 -17.42
CA THR A 53 -1.24 -21.28 -16.00
C THR A 53 -1.10 -19.95 -15.28
N CYS A 54 -1.39 -19.94 -13.99
CA CYS A 54 -1.14 -18.81 -13.12
C CYS A 54 -0.79 -19.28 -11.71
N ARG A 55 0.17 -18.64 -11.10
CA ARG A 55 0.52 -18.85 -9.68
C ARG A 55 0.94 -17.56 -9.00
N LEU A 56 0.76 -17.52 -7.68
CA LEU A 56 1.24 -16.42 -6.86
C LEU A 56 2.62 -16.76 -6.31
N LEU A 57 3.53 -15.80 -6.41
CA LEU A 57 4.89 -15.93 -5.92
C LEU A 57 5.13 -15.03 -4.71
N LYS A 58 5.99 -15.48 -3.80
CA LYS A 58 6.53 -14.63 -2.75
C LYS A 58 7.57 -13.69 -3.37
N ARG A 59 7.62 -12.43 -2.91
CA ARG A 59 8.59 -11.43 -3.38
C ARG A 59 10.04 -11.94 -3.37
N GLN A 60 10.37 -12.79 -2.42
CA GLN A 60 11.70 -13.38 -2.24
C GLN A 60 12.10 -14.38 -3.32
N CYS A 61 11.14 -14.85 -4.14
CA CYS A 61 11.40 -15.81 -5.21
C CYS A 61 12.01 -15.16 -6.46
N LEU A 62 12.02 -13.84 -6.56
CA LEU A 62 12.64 -13.12 -7.66
C LEU A 62 14.00 -12.56 -7.27
N PRO A 63 15.00 -12.61 -8.16
CA PRO A 63 16.32 -12.01 -7.91
C PRO A 63 16.22 -10.49 -7.74
N TYR A 64 15.31 -9.83 -8.45
CA TYR A 64 15.07 -8.40 -8.34
C TYR A 64 13.58 -8.12 -8.12
N SER A 65 13.28 -7.48 -7.00
CA SER A 65 11.92 -7.00 -6.74
C SER A 65 11.56 -5.84 -7.67
N PRO A 66 10.26 -5.62 -7.96
CA PRO A 66 9.82 -4.42 -8.64
C PRO A 66 10.42 -3.17 -7.99
N PRO A 67 11.00 -2.24 -8.76
CA PRO A 67 11.54 -1.01 -8.22
C PRO A 67 10.38 -0.11 -7.73
N LEU A 68 10.30 0.11 -6.43
CA LEU A 68 9.31 0.98 -5.81
C LEU A 68 10.00 2.26 -5.35
N VAL A 69 9.37 3.39 -5.62
CA VAL A 69 9.78 4.69 -5.06
C VAL A 69 9.07 4.94 -3.73
N GLU A 70 9.54 5.93 -2.97
CA GLU A 70 8.90 6.28 -1.71
C GLU A 70 7.42 6.62 -1.91
N GLY A 71 6.58 6.07 -1.03
CA GLY A 71 5.14 6.21 -1.12
C GLY A 71 4.45 5.19 -2.03
N GLU A 72 5.21 4.37 -2.75
CA GLU A 72 4.70 3.22 -3.51
C GLU A 72 4.82 1.93 -2.71
N GLY A 73 3.85 1.04 -2.87
CA GLY A 73 3.84 -0.26 -2.21
C GLY A 73 3.27 -1.36 -3.08
N LEU A 74 3.90 -2.52 -3.01
CA LEU A 74 3.37 -3.72 -3.64
C LEU A 74 2.11 -4.17 -2.88
N VAL A 75 0.94 -4.10 -3.51
CA VAL A 75 -0.34 -4.40 -2.87
C VAL A 75 -0.97 -5.72 -3.30
N SER A 76 -0.32 -6.45 -4.20
CA SER A 76 -0.63 -7.85 -4.52
C SER A 76 0.60 -8.74 -4.30
N ARG A 77 0.40 -10.05 -4.23
CA ARG A 77 1.50 -10.98 -4.48
C ARG A 77 1.98 -10.83 -5.93
N LEU A 78 3.21 -11.23 -6.19
CA LEU A 78 3.70 -11.33 -7.57
C LEU A 78 2.93 -12.45 -8.28
N VAL A 79 2.45 -12.16 -9.46
CA VAL A 79 1.66 -13.10 -10.27
C VAL A 79 2.51 -13.55 -11.44
N GLU A 80 2.81 -14.83 -11.50
CA GLU A 80 3.41 -15.47 -12.67
C GLU A 80 2.30 -16.04 -13.55
N VAL A 81 2.33 -15.70 -14.83
CA VAL A 81 1.40 -16.21 -15.85
C VAL A 81 2.14 -16.97 -16.91
N GLY A 82 1.53 -18.00 -17.40
CA GLY A 82 2.14 -18.85 -18.42
C GLY A 82 1.19 -19.25 -19.55
N PRO A 83 1.76 -19.59 -20.71
CA PRO A 83 3.18 -19.60 -21.05
C PRO A 83 3.76 -18.18 -21.15
N ALA A 84 4.94 -17.96 -20.59
CA ALA A 84 5.62 -16.68 -20.72
C ALA A 84 5.89 -16.35 -22.19
N GLY A 85 5.62 -15.11 -22.61
CA GLY A 85 5.75 -14.68 -23.99
C GLY A 85 4.60 -15.14 -24.91
N ALA A 86 3.52 -15.73 -24.39
CA ALA A 86 2.35 -16.06 -25.20
C ALA A 86 1.70 -14.79 -25.75
N HIS A 87 1.41 -14.79 -27.04
CA HIS A 87 0.69 -13.72 -27.74
C HIS A 87 -0.70 -14.19 -28.12
N PHE A 88 -1.70 -13.35 -27.89
CA PHE A 88 -3.09 -13.60 -28.24
C PHE A 88 -3.51 -12.73 -29.42
N LEU A 89 -4.43 -13.22 -30.24
CA LEU A 89 -4.95 -12.52 -31.41
C LEU A 89 -5.82 -11.32 -31.04
N GLY A 90 -6.36 -11.33 -29.82
CA GLY A 90 -7.15 -10.24 -29.23
C GLY A 90 -6.89 -10.11 -27.73
N PRO A 91 -7.51 -9.13 -27.08
CA PRO A 91 -7.28 -8.89 -25.66
C PRO A 91 -7.83 -10.01 -24.77
N VAL A 92 -7.09 -10.30 -23.71
CA VAL A 92 -7.44 -11.23 -22.63
C VAL A 92 -7.50 -10.48 -21.31
N ILE A 93 -8.23 -11.02 -20.35
CA ILE A 93 -8.47 -10.40 -19.05
C ILE A 93 -7.80 -11.23 -17.97
N VAL A 94 -6.99 -10.57 -17.11
CA VAL A 94 -6.43 -11.15 -15.89
C VAL A 94 -6.91 -10.33 -14.71
N GLU A 95 -7.59 -10.93 -13.77
CA GLU A 95 -8.08 -10.30 -12.55
C GLU A 95 -7.25 -10.77 -11.37
N ILE A 96 -6.69 -9.82 -10.60
CA ILE A 96 -5.76 -10.06 -9.50
C ILE A 96 -6.29 -9.41 -8.23
N PRO A 97 -6.40 -10.13 -7.10
CA PRO A 97 -6.76 -9.54 -5.82
C PRO A 97 -5.63 -8.66 -5.29
N HIS A 98 -6.00 -7.55 -4.65
CA HIS A 98 -5.06 -6.65 -3.99
C HIS A 98 -5.50 -6.33 -2.57
N PHE A 99 -4.56 -5.84 -1.75
CA PHE A 99 -4.78 -5.54 -0.33
C PHE A 99 -4.46 -4.07 0.02
N GLY A 100 -4.23 -3.23 -0.97
CA GLY A 100 -4.05 -1.80 -0.76
C GLY A 100 -5.34 -1.14 -0.29
N SER A 101 -5.24 -0.22 0.66
CA SER A 101 -6.34 0.65 1.02
C SER A 101 -6.46 1.77 0.00
N MET A 102 -7.68 1.93 -0.56
CA MET A 102 -8.01 2.98 -1.52
C MET A 102 -8.88 4.07 -0.87
N ARG A 103 -8.95 4.08 0.47
CA ARG A 103 -9.65 5.12 1.23
C ARG A 103 -8.93 6.45 1.01
N GLY A 104 -9.70 7.56 0.97
CA GLY A 104 -9.14 8.91 0.77
C GLY A 104 -9.01 9.33 -0.70
N LYS A 105 -9.11 8.41 -1.67
CA LYS A 105 -9.07 8.66 -3.13
C LYS A 105 -7.80 9.33 -3.67
N GLU A 106 -6.80 9.57 -2.81
CA GLU A 106 -5.51 10.14 -3.22
C GLU A 106 -4.55 9.12 -3.84
N ARG A 107 -4.91 7.84 -3.80
CA ARG A 107 -4.08 6.75 -4.34
C ARG A 107 -4.73 6.11 -5.56
N GLU A 108 -3.88 5.49 -6.38
CA GLU A 108 -4.28 4.69 -7.54
C GLU A 108 -3.53 3.37 -7.56
N LEU A 109 -4.07 2.40 -8.29
CA LEU A 109 -3.40 1.15 -8.60
C LEU A 109 -2.73 1.24 -9.96
N ILE A 110 -1.48 0.84 -10.03
CA ILE A 110 -0.77 0.61 -11.28
C ILE A 110 -0.35 -0.85 -11.37
N VAL A 111 -0.21 -1.32 -12.59
CA VAL A 111 0.27 -2.66 -12.88
C VAL A 111 1.68 -2.56 -13.45
N LEU A 112 2.60 -3.24 -12.82
CA LEU A 112 3.94 -3.46 -13.35
C LEU A 112 4.00 -4.83 -14.01
N ARG A 113 4.73 -4.93 -15.13
CA ARG A 113 4.97 -6.18 -15.83
C ARG A 113 6.46 -6.42 -16.05
N SER A 114 6.85 -7.66 -16.07
CA SER A 114 8.22 -8.07 -16.36
C SER A 114 8.24 -9.36 -17.18
N ASP A 115 9.07 -9.39 -18.23
CA ASP A 115 9.24 -10.54 -19.10
C ASP A 115 10.32 -11.51 -18.58
N ASN A 116 11.14 -11.08 -17.60
CA ASN A 116 12.32 -11.84 -17.15
C ASN A 116 12.57 -11.77 -15.62
N GLY A 117 11.71 -11.06 -14.86
CA GLY A 117 11.90 -10.82 -13.44
C GLY A 117 12.97 -9.79 -13.06
N ASN A 118 13.74 -9.28 -14.02
CA ASN A 118 14.82 -8.32 -13.77
C ASN A 118 14.44 -6.90 -14.15
N THR A 119 13.74 -6.72 -15.25
CA THR A 119 13.33 -5.42 -15.77
C THR A 119 11.81 -5.27 -15.67
N TRP A 120 11.38 -4.18 -15.06
CA TRP A 120 9.97 -3.90 -14.83
C TRP A 120 9.54 -2.65 -15.57
N LYS A 121 8.36 -2.67 -16.15
CA LYS A 121 7.72 -1.53 -16.83
C LYS A 121 6.27 -1.42 -16.43
N GLU A 122 5.72 -0.22 -16.43
CA GLU A 122 4.30 0.01 -16.21
C GLU A 122 3.52 -0.59 -17.39
N HIS A 123 2.48 -1.37 -17.06
CA HIS A 123 1.58 -1.94 -18.06
C HIS A 123 0.51 -0.90 -18.41
N HIS A 124 0.41 -0.58 -19.69
CA HIS A 124 -0.60 0.31 -20.21
C HIS A 124 -1.45 -0.44 -21.25
N TYR A 125 -2.73 -0.43 -21.05
CA TYR A 125 -3.70 -0.88 -22.04
C TYR A 125 -4.94 0.01 -21.92
N GLU A 126 -5.18 0.82 -22.93
CA GLU A 126 -6.35 1.67 -22.97
C GLU A 126 -7.58 0.86 -23.40
N CYS A 127 -8.52 0.69 -22.47
CA CYS A 127 -9.78 0.03 -22.73
C CYS A 127 -10.90 0.73 -21.96
N TYR A 128 -11.92 1.09 -22.67
CA TYR A 128 -13.11 1.70 -22.05
C TYR A 128 -14.09 0.64 -21.59
N THR A 129 -14.88 0.93 -20.56
CA THR A 129 -15.86 -0.03 -20.00
C THR A 129 -16.86 -0.54 -21.03
N LYS A 130 -17.24 0.29 -22.02
CA LYS A 130 -18.14 -0.11 -23.12
C LYS A 130 -17.49 -1.15 -24.06
N ASP A 131 -16.16 -1.20 -24.12
CA ASP A 131 -15.45 -2.11 -25.01
C ASP A 131 -15.30 -3.50 -24.38
N LEU A 132 -15.51 -3.62 -23.04
CA LEU A 132 -15.38 -4.87 -22.32
C LEU A 132 -16.36 -5.96 -22.82
N ILE A 133 -17.60 -5.58 -23.13
CA ILE A 133 -18.60 -6.51 -23.68
C ILE A 133 -18.17 -7.00 -25.06
N THR A 134 -17.65 -6.08 -25.88
CA THR A 134 -17.09 -6.40 -27.19
C THR A 134 -15.85 -7.30 -27.07
N LEU A 135 -15.04 -7.09 -26.04
CA LEU A 135 -13.87 -7.93 -25.76
C LEU A 135 -14.22 -9.38 -25.47
N LEU A 136 -15.35 -9.66 -24.83
CA LEU A 136 -15.79 -11.01 -24.54
C LEU A 136 -16.16 -11.81 -25.80
N ASN A 137 -16.37 -11.13 -26.93
CA ASN A 137 -16.62 -11.77 -28.23
C ASN A 137 -17.72 -12.86 -28.22
N GLY A 138 -18.81 -12.58 -27.48
CA GLY A 138 -19.95 -13.49 -27.33
C GLY A 138 -19.78 -14.58 -26.26
N MET A 139 -18.75 -14.51 -25.44
CA MET A 139 -18.59 -15.41 -24.30
C MET A 139 -19.61 -15.06 -23.21
N ASP A 140 -20.26 -16.07 -22.65
CA ASP A 140 -21.23 -15.93 -21.57
C ASP A 140 -20.48 -15.83 -20.23
N GLU A 141 -19.88 -14.64 -19.99
CA GLU A 141 -19.14 -14.31 -18.77
C GLU A 141 -19.59 -12.96 -18.22
N GLU A 142 -19.99 -12.94 -16.98
CA GLU A 142 -20.30 -11.70 -16.28
C GLU A 142 -19.02 -11.01 -15.80
N LEU A 143 -18.87 -9.75 -16.14
CA LEU A 143 -17.78 -8.91 -15.69
C LEU A 143 -18.29 -7.94 -14.62
N ASP A 144 -17.60 -7.92 -13.48
CA ASP A 144 -17.86 -6.95 -12.43
C ASP A 144 -17.66 -5.51 -12.94
N SER A 145 -18.53 -4.61 -12.52
CA SER A 145 -18.38 -3.18 -12.77
C SER A 145 -17.16 -2.62 -12.02
N PRO A 146 -16.62 -1.44 -12.40
CA PRO A 146 -15.50 -0.82 -11.68
C PRO A 146 -15.77 -0.66 -10.17
N VAL A 147 -17.01 -0.32 -9.80
CA VAL A 147 -17.42 -0.18 -8.39
C VAL A 147 -17.38 -1.52 -7.65
N GLU A 148 -17.80 -2.59 -8.30
CA GLU A 148 -17.74 -3.93 -7.71
C GLU A 148 -16.31 -4.44 -7.60
N LEU A 149 -15.47 -4.18 -8.59
CA LEU A 149 -14.03 -4.51 -8.54
C LEU A 149 -13.35 -3.81 -7.37
N GLU A 150 -13.63 -2.51 -7.16
CA GLU A 150 -13.12 -1.75 -6.02
C GLU A 150 -13.59 -2.37 -4.69
N LYS A 151 -14.88 -2.67 -4.57
CA LYS A 151 -15.47 -3.30 -3.39
C LYS A 151 -14.88 -4.69 -3.11
N LYS A 152 -14.65 -5.48 -4.15
CA LYS A 152 -14.04 -6.81 -4.06
C LYS A 152 -12.51 -6.76 -3.96
N ARG A 153 -11.91 -5.60 -4.16
CA ARG A 153 -10.45 -5.38 -4.19
C ARG A 153 -9.77 -6.22 -5.28
N ILE A 154 -10.27 -6.10 -6.48
CA ILE A 154 -9.74 -6.79 -7.65
C ILE A 154 -9.20 -5.77 -8.64
N CYS A 155 -7.95 -5.97 -9.07
CA CYS A 155 -7.33 -5.24 -10.16
C CYS A 155 -7.54 -6.03 -11.45
N ARG A 156 -8.24 -5.45 -12.44
CA ARG A 156 -8.45 -6.03 -13.77
C ARG A 156 -7.38 -5.54 -14.73
N ILE A 157 -6.66 -6.48 -15.31
CA ILE A 157 -5.61 -6.26 -16.30
C ILE A 157 -6.12 -6.75 -17.65
N ILE A 158 -6.04 -5.90 -18.67
CA ILE A 158 -6.34 -6.26 -20.05
C ILE A 158 -5.01 -6.27 -20.80
N THR A 159 -4.72 -7.35 -21.53
CA THR A 159 -3.47 -7.51 -22.23
C THR A 159 -3.65 -8.36 -23.49
N LYS A 160 -2.73 -8.27 -24.46
CA LYS A 160 -2.67 -9.13 -25.64
C LYS A 160 -1.54 -10.17 -25.58
N ASP A 161 -0.76 -10.12 -24.53
CA ASP A 161 0.36 -11.03 -24.33
C ASP A 161 0.52 -11.36 -22.85
N PHE A 162 1.16 -12.47 -22.55
CA PHE A 162 1.57 -12.79 -21.20
C PHE A 162 3.05 -12.45 -21.01
N PRO A 163 3.38 -11.43 -20.22
CA PRO A 163 4.72 -11.35 -19.64
C PRO A 163 4.91 -12.54 -18.70
N GLN A 164 6.11 -12.73 -18.19
CA GLN A 164 6.28 -13.75 -17.17
C GLN A 164 5.62 -13.35 -15.84
N TYR A 165 5.68 -12.06 -15.48
CA TYR A 165 5.19 -11.56 -14.19
C TYR A 165 4.36 -10.31 -14.30
N PHE A 166 3.34 -10.23 -13.41
CA PHE A 166 2.59 -9.03 -13.08
C PHE A 166 2.74 -8.71 -11.59
N ALA A 167 2.69 -7.42 -11.27
CA ALA A 167 2.64 -6.90 -9.90
C ALA A 167 1.67 -5.72 -9.83
N VAL A 168 0.80 -5.67 -8.83
CA VAL A 168 -0.07 -4.52 -8.57
C VAL A 168 0.56 -3.65 -7.50
N VAL A 169 0.71 -2.38 -7.80
CA VAL A 169 1.36 -1.39 -6.94
C VAL A 169 0.38 -0.26 -6.66
N SER A 170 0.31 0.17 -5.41
CA SER A 170 -0.40 1.38 -4.99
C SER A 170 0.57 2.56 -4.97
N ARG A 171 0.18 3.66 -5.59
CA ARG A 171 0.91 4.94 -5.57
C ARG A 171 -0.03 6.12 -5.38
N ILE A 172 0.52 7.31 -5.12
CA ILE A 172 -0.25 8.55 -5.15
C ILE A 172 -0.70 8.82 -6.58
N LYS A 173 -1.97 9.24 -6.75
CA LYS A 173 -2.54 9.57 -8.06
C LYS A 173 -1.69 10.56 -8.82
N GLN A 174 -1.44 10.24 -10.07
CA GLN A 174 -0.61 11.03 -10.95
C GLN A 174 -1.38 11.39 -12.22
N LYS A 175 -1.58 12.68 -12.44
CA LYS A 175 -2.03 13.16 -13.75
C LYS A 175 -0.86 13.13 -14.71
N ASN A 176 -1.00 12.39 -15.80
CA ASN A 176 0.02 12.27 -16.84
C ASN A 176 -0.47 12.89 -18.13
N ASP A 177 0.44 13.56 -18.83
CA ASP A 177 0.20 14.04 -20.19
C ASP A 177 1.51 14.08 -20.99
N TYR A 178 1.38 14.14 -22.31
CA TYR A 178 2.52 14.29 -23.21
C TYR A 178 2.73 15.76 -23.51
N MET A 179 3.80 16.35 -22.99
CA MET A 179 4.22 17.73 -23.23
C MET A 179 5.39 17.80 -24.20
N GLY A 180 5.30 18.72 -25.15
CA GLY A 180 6.33 18.96 -26.15
C GLY A 180 6.82 20.42 -26.14
N PRO A 181 7.50 20.84 -27.20
CA PRO A 181 8.01 22.21 -27.35
C PRO A 181 6.93 23.30 -27.33
N GLU A 182 5.70 22.95 -27.62
CA GLU A 182 4.52 23.84 -27.59
C GLU A 182 4.16 24.25 -26.15
N GLY A 183 4.58 23.46 -25.17
CA GLY A 183 4.19 23.65 -23.77
C GLY A 183 2.77 23.18 -23.48
N GLY A 184 2.25 23.58 -22.32
CA GLY A 184 0.90 23.20 -21.87
C GLY A 184 0.72 23.38 -20.37
N VAL A 185 -0.44 22.97 -19.89
CA VAL A 185 -0.80 23.05 -18.46
C VAL A 185 -1.21 21.67 -17.97
N LEU A 186 -0.65 21.26 -16.84
CA LEU A 186 -1.01 20.05 -16.14
C LEU A 186 -1.64 20.42 -14.80
N THR A 187 -2.85 19.92 -14.55
CA THR A 187 -3.61 20.19 -13.32
C THR A 187 -3.82 18.87 -12.56
N SER A 188 -3.59 18.88 -11.25
CA SER A 188 -3.81 17.69 -10.41
C SER A 188 -5.29 17.32 -10.31
N GLU A 189 -5.59 16.01 -10.34
CA GLU A 189 -6.94 15.50 -10.14
C GLU A 189 -7.33 15.44 -8.65
N SER A 190 -6.37 15.16 -7.78
CA SER A 190 -6.61 15.06 -6.33
C SER A 190 -6.73 16.44 -5.66
N VAL A 191 -5.99 17.44 -6.16
CA VAL A 191 -6.02 18.82 -5.66
C VAL A 191 -6.03 19.77 -6.87
N PRO A 192 -7.20 20.17 -7.40
CA PRO A 192 -7.31 20.96 -8.65
C PRO A 192 -6.63 22.34 -8.58
N MET A 193 -6.34 22.85 -7.39
CA MET A 193 -5.58 24.11 -7.22
C MET A 193 -4.09 23.96 -7.57
N VAL A 194 -3.57 22.71 -7.56
CA VAL A 194 -2.18 22.41 -7.92
C VAL A 194 -2.04 22.34 -9.44
N ARG A 195 -1.16 23.18 -9.98
CA ARG A 195 -0.92 23.29 -11.44
C ARG A 195 0.57 23.42 -11.74
N ALA A 196 0.95 22.85 -12.90
CA ALA A 196 2.26 23.04 -13.50
C ALA A 196 2.07 23.59 -14.92
N VAL A 197 2.59 24.78 -15.20
CA VAL A 197 2.51 25.42 -16.51
C VAL A 197 3.87 25.31 -17.19
N PHE A 198 3.89 24.66 -18.34
CA PHE A 198 5.06 24.51 -19.20
C PHE A 198 5.00 25.56 -20.30
N PRO A 199 5.83 26.60 -20.24
CA PRO A 199 5.86 27.59 -21.31
C PRO A 199 6.44 26.99 -22.60
N PRO A 200 6.12 27.58 -23.80
CA PRO A 200 6.71 27.14 -25.05
C PRO A 200 8.24 27.16 -24.99
N GLY A 201 8.85 26.01 -25.37
CA GLY A 201 10.30 25.83 -25.33
C GLY A 201 10.87 25.40 -23.97
N ALA A 202 10.02 25.10 -22.97
CA ALA A 202 10.47 24.48 -21.72
C ALA A 202 11.01 23.06 -21.95
N LEU A 203 10.44 22.36 -22.93
CA LEU A 203 10.86 21.03 -23.37
C LEU A 203 11.25 21.10 -24.86
N THR A 204 12.28 20.36 -25.25
CA THR A 204 12.74 20.26 -26.64
C THR A 204 12.19 19.06 -27.39
N LYS A 205 11.69 18.09 -26.65
CA LYS A 205 11.10 16.84 -27.18
C LYS A 205 9.78 16.56 -26.46
N LYS A 206 8.88 15.90 -27.16
CA LYS A 206 7.64 15.40 -26.55
C LYS A 206 7.97 14.28 -25.55
N ILE A 207 7.65 14.50 -24.30
CA ILE A 207 7.85 13.53 -23.21
C ILE A 207 6.57 13.39 -22.39
N ARG A 208 6.41 12.24 -21.76
CA ARG A 208 5.37 12.06 -20.74
C ARG A 208 5.79 12.77 -19.46
N VAL A 209 4.99 13.69 -18.99
CA VAL A 209 5.14 14.38 -17.72
C VAL A 209 4.02 13.99 -16.78
N GLY A 210 4.32 13.95 -15.48
CA GLY A 210 3.36 13.61 -14.44
C GLY A 210 3.31 14.67 -13.36
N LEU A 211 2.13 14.88 -12.79
CA LEU A 211 1.90 15.76 -11.66
C LEU A 211 1.16 15.00 -10.57
N GLN A 212 1.76 14.88 -9.41
CA GLN A 212 1.14 14.33 -8.19
C GLN A 212 0.89 15.46 -7.21
N ALA A 213 -0.23 15.39 -6.49
CA ALA A 213 -0.49 16.23 -5.34
C ALA A 213 -1.00 15.33 -4.21
N GLN A 214 -0.20 15.16 -3.18
CA GLN A 214 -0.50 14.34 -2.01
C GLN A 214 -1.00 15.24 -0.88
N PRO A 215 -2.28 15.17 -0.50
CA PRO A 215 -2.79 15.88 0.66
C PRO A 215 -2.08 15.43 1.94
N VAL A 216 -1.96 16.33 2.89
CA VAL A 216 -1.38 16.06 4.20
C VAL A 216 -2.49 16.08 5.24
N PRO A 217 -2.84 14.95 5.87
CA PRO A 217 -3.87 14.89 6.90
C PRO A 217 -3.50 15.74 8.12
N GLU A 218 -4.45 16.53 8.61
CA GLU A 218 -4.25 17.39 9.79
C GLU A 218 -3.87 16.59 11.04
N GLU A 219 -4.41 15.39 11.21
CA GLU A 219 -4.10 14.52 12.34
C GLU A 219 -2.61 14.17 12.40
N ILE A 220 -1.98 13.95 11.24
CA ILE A 220 -0.54 13.67 11.17
C ILE A 220 0.26 14.93 11.52
N VAL A 221 -0.16 16.08 10.98
CA VAL A 221 0.51 17.36 11.27
C VAL A 221 0.41 17.69 12.75
N CYS A 222 -0.79 17.65 13.32
CA CYS A 222 -1.02 17.93 14.75
C CYS A 222 -0.24 16.97 15.64
N GLY A 223 -0.23 15.68 15.32
CA GLY A 223 0.48 14.65 16.08
C GLY A 223 2.00 14.83 16.11
N VAL A 224 2.60 15.38 15.04
CA VAL A 224 4.04 15.59 14.94
C VAL A 224 4.46 16.99 15.42
N THR A 225 3.63 18.01 15.17
CA THR A 225 4.02 19.40 15.35
C THR A 225 3.43 20.10 16.57
N ASP A 226 2.48 19.46 17.29
CA ASP A 226 1.72 20.11 18.37
C ASP A 226 1.13 21.47 17.92
N ASN A 227 0.58 21.54 16.71
CA ASN A 227 0.05 22.76 16.08
C ASN A 227 1.07 23.92 15.89
N ARG A 228 2.37 23.61 15.85
CA ARG A 228 3.43 24.62 15.63
C ARG A 228 3.68 24.89 14.14
N ALA A 229 3.20 24.04 13.26
CA ALA A 229 3.36 24.19 11.82
C ALA A 229 2.12 23.67 11.07
N SER A 230 1.94 24.13 9.85
CA SER A 230 0.95 23.63 8.89
C SER A 230 1.60 23.45 7.52
N PHE A 231 1.02 22.57 6.72
CA PHE A 231 1.62 22.13 5.46
C PHE A 231 0.59 22.11 4.33
N SER A 232 1.03 22.46 3.13
CA SER A 232 0.27 22.27 1.89
C SER A 232 0.28 20.81 1.47
N PRO A 233 -0.44 20.42 0.40
CA PRO A 233 -0.15 19.17 -0.28
C PRO A 233 1.31 19.10 -0.76
N ILE A 234 1.90 17.90 -0.77
CA ILE A 234 3.19 17.66 -1.41
C ILE A 234 2.97 17.54 -2.91
N VAL A 235 3.70 18.34 -3.68
CA VAL A 235 3.58 18.36 -5.14
C VAL A 235 4.83 17.77 -5.76
N THR A 236 4.65 16.76 -6.63
CA THR A 236 5.75 16.09 -7.34
C THR A 236 5.56 16.21 -8.84
N VAL A 237 6.61 16.61 -9.54
CA VAL A 237 6.67 16.63 -11.01
C VAL A 237 7.55 15.49 -11.50
N GLU A 238 6.99 14.63 -12.35
CA GLU A 238 7.70 13.47 -12.93
C GLU A 238 8.01 13.69 -14.43
N PRO A 239 9.10 13.17 -14.96
CA PRO A 239 10.16 12.44 -14.25
C PRO A 239 11.03 13.38 -13.40
N ARG A 240 11.37 12.99 -12.18
CA ARG A 240 12.19 13.81 -11.27
C ARG A 240 13.59 14.03 -11.82
N ARG A 241 14.26 15.12 -11.37
CA ARG A 241 15.60 15.56 -11.80
C ARG A 241 15.69 15.93 -13.27
N ARG A 242 14.56 16.14 -13.94
CA ARG A 242 14.53 16.64 -15.30
C ARG A 242 14.80 18.15 -15.30
N LYS A 243 15.79 18.57 -16.06
CA LYS A 243 16.04 20.01 -16.32
C LYS A 243 15.14 20.51 -17.44
N PHE A 244 14.59 21.70 -17.26
CA PHE A 244 13.81 22.41 -18.24
C PHE A 244 14.66 23.50 -18.91
N HIS A 245 14.48 23.72 -20.20
CA HIS A 245 15.19 24.76 -20.95
C HIS A 245 14.68 26.17 -20.60
N LYS A 246 13.40 26.29 -20.25
CA LYS A 246 12.81 27.47 -19.65
C LYS A 246 12.14 27.07 -18.34
N PRO A 247 12.11 27.97 -17.34
CA PRO A 247 11.44 27.67 -16.07
C PRO A 247 9.96 27.34 -16.29
N ILE A 248 9.48 26.30 -15.62
CA ILE A 248 8.05 26.01 -15.50
C ILE A 248 7.48 26.78 -14.31
N ILE A 249 6.19 27.08 -14.35
CA ILE A 249 5.49 27.76 -13.26
C ILE A 249 4.69 26.72 -12.47
N MET A 250 4.97 26.64 -11.17
CA MET A 250 4.26 25.81 -10.22
C MET A 250 3.30 26.65 -9.40
N THR A 251 2.08 26.15 -9.18
CA THR A 251 1.09 26.77 -8.30
C THR A 251 0.63 25.75 -7.26
N ILE A 252 0.74 26.12 -5.97
CA ILE A 252 0.43 25.25 -4.84
C ILE A 252 -0.47 26.03 -3.87
N PRO A 253 -1.56 25.45 -3.33
CA PRO A 253 -2.41 26.11 -2.35
C PRO A 253 -1.62 26.38 -1.05
N VAL A 254 -1.90 27.51 -0.45
CA VAL A 254 -1.30 27.90 0.84
C VAL A 254 -1.90 27.06 1.95
N PRO A 255 -1.11 26.63 2.96
CA PRO A 255 -1.63 25.96 4.15
C PRO A 255 -2.69 26.79 4.88
N LEU A 256 -3.79 26.16 5.30
CA LEU A 256 -5.00 26.83 5.82
C LEU A 256 -4.77 27.74 7.05
N SER A 257 -3.75 27.51 7.84
CA SER A 257 -3.50 28.26 9.09
C SER A 257 -2.99 29.69 8.92
N ILE A 258 -2.62 30.14 7.72
CA ILE A 258 -2.19 31.54 7.50
C ILE A 258 -3.35 32.51 7.75
N ASN A 259 -4.56 32.17 7.32
CA ASN A 259 -5.73 33.06 7.44
C ASN A 259 -6.21 33.22 8.89
N GLU A 260 -5.99 32.24 9.76
CA GLU A 260 -6.36 32.31 11.18
C GLU A 260 -5.30 33.02 12.05
N VAL A 261 -4.03 32.92 11.68
CA VAL A 261 -2.91 33.46 12.46
C VAL A 261 -2.77 34.96 12.26
N THR A 262 -3.10 35.48 11.06
CA THR A 262 -3.15 36.94 10.83
C THR A 262 -4.31 37.61 11.57
N ALA A 263 -5.36 36.88 11.95
CA ALA A 263 -6.53 37.41 12.66
C ALA A 263 -6.37 37.44 14.22
N LYS A 264 -5.47 36.62 14.79
CA LYS A 264 -5.26 36.52 16.25
C LYS A 264 -3.81 36.82 16.64
N GLY A 265 -3.35 38.04 16.34
CA GLY A 265 -2.03 38.47 16.79
C GLY A 265 -1.95 38.56 18.31
N CYS A 266 -1.45 37.53 18.99
CA CYS A 266 -0.97 37.62 20.37
C CYS A 266 0.37 38.31 20.37
N LYS A 267 0.46 39.44 21.09
CA LYS A 267 1.72 40.18 21.29
C LYS A 267 2.74 39.27 21.98
N GLY A 268 3.82 38.92 21.24
CA GLY A 268 4.98 38.24 21.79
C GLY A 268 5.41 36.93 21.16
N ASP A 269 4.53 36.29 20.37
CA ASP A 269 4.88 35.02 19.64
C ASP A 269 5.56 35.33 18.29
N PRO A 270 6.55 34.49 17.87
CA PRO A 270 7.17 34.67 16.55
C PRO A 270 6.12 34.53 15.46
N VAL A 271 6.12 35.45 14.50
CA VAL A 271 5.21 35.49 13.37
C VAL A 271 5.48 34.24 12.52
N PRO A 272 4.45 33.42 12.18
CA PRO A 272 4.63 32.27 11.32
C PRO A 272 5.13 32.68 9.95
N CYS A 273 6.16 31.99 9.46
CA CYS A 273 6.78 32.27 8.17
C CYS A 273 6.47 31.16 7.17
N LEU A 274 6.07 31.54 5.97
CA LEU A 274 5.91 30.61 4.86
C LEU A 274 7.29 30.22 4.31
N ARG A 275 7.49 28.92 4.17
CA ARG A 275 8.72 28.32 3.62
C ARG A 275 8.37 27.45 2.43
N LEU A 276 9.21 27.47 1.40
CA LEU A 276 9.16 26.56 0.26
C LEU A 276 10.27 25.53 0.43
N LEU A 277 9.87 24.28 0.58
CA LEU A 277 10.78 23.13 0.67
C LEU A 277 10.85 22.41 -0.69
N CYS A 278 12.02 21.87 -1.00
CA CYS A 278 12.28 21.14 -2.24
C CYS A 278 13.05 19.86 -1.94
N SER A 279 12.76 18.80 -2.70
CA SER A 279 13.56 17.59 -2.74
C SER A 279 13.77 17.16 -4.18
N ILE A 280 15.01 17.19 -4.65
CA ILE A 280 15.39 16.85 -6.03
C ILE A 280 15.70 15.35 -6.19
N THR A 281 15.74 14.59 -5.10
CA THR A 281 16.08 13.15 -5.16
C THR A 281 15.15 12.40 -6.09
N GLY A 282 15.70 11.48 -6.89
CA GLY A 282 14.97 10.69 -7.88
C GLY A 282 15.15 9.18 -7.70
N GLY A 283 14.37 8.39 -8.43
CA GLY A 283 14.40 6.94 -8.37
C GLY A 283 14.00 6.42 -6.98
N THR A 284 14.71 5.43 -6.49
CA THR A 284 14.49 4.80 -5.18
C THR A 284 15.22 5.50 -4.03
N SER A 285 15.93 6.61 -4.30
CA SER A 285 16.64 7.36 -3.26
C SER A 285 15.67 8.09 -2.34
N PRO A 286 15.88 8.05 -1.01
CA PRO A 286 15.04 8.76 -0.05
C PRO A 286 15.00 10.27 -0.31
N ALA A 287 13.86 10.90 -0.02
CA ALA A 287 13.73 12.34 -0.13
C ALA A 287 14.63 13.05 0.88
N GLN A 288 15.33 14.07 0.39
CA GLN A 288 16.10 15.00 1.20
C GLN A 288 15.49 16.37 1.01
N TRP A 289 14.94 16.93 2.08
CA TRP A 289 14.24 18.21 2.05
C TRP A 289 15.21 19.35 2.30
N GLU A 290 15.12 20.37 1.46
CA GLU A 290 15.91 21.59 1.56
C GLU A 290 14.96 22.79 1.52
N ASP A 291 15.24 23.81 2.33
CA ASP A 291 14.51 25.08 2.30
C ASP A 291 15.12 25.97 1.22
N ILE A 292 14.34 26.24 0.19
CA ILE A 292 14.74 27.05 -0.97
C ILE A 292 14.07 28.44 -1.01
N THR A 293 13.39 28.85 0.03
CA THR A 293 12.62 30.11 0.09
C THR A 293 13.47 31.32 -0.25
N GLY A 294 14.74 31.37 0.23
CA GLY A 294 15.62 32.51 -0.03
C GLY A 294 16.15 32.61 -1.46
N THR A 295 16.07 31.53 -2.24
CA THR A 295 16.58 31.49 -3.61
C THR A 295 15.47 31.47 -4.66
N THR A 296 14.23 31.26 -4.27
CA THR A 296 13.08 31.14 -5.16
C THR A 296 12.04 32.21 -4.81
N PRO A 297 11.82 33.22 -5.67
CA PRO A 297 10.78 34.22 -5.45
C PRO A 297 9.39 33.58 -5.44
N LEU A 298 8.58 33.93 -4.44
CA LEU A 298 7.20 33.48 -4.29
C LEU A 298 6.23 34.59 -4.67
N SER A 299 5.25 34.26 -5.50
CA SER A 299 4.16 35.16 -5.89
C SER A 299 2.85 34.64 -5.31
N PHE A 300 2.13 35.48 -4.57
CA PHE A 300 0.83 35.12 -4.01
C PHE A 300 -0.27 35.41 -5.03
N VAL A 301 -1.12 34.41 -5.28
CA VAL A 301 -2.26 34.52 -6.19
C VAL A 301 -3.47 33.91 -5.50
N THR A 302 -4.33 34.74 -4.94
CA THR A 302 -5.48 34.34 -4.12
C THR A 302 -5.04 33.43 -2.97
N ASP A 303 -5.52 32.20 -2.91
CA ASP A 303 -5.19 31.20 -1.87
C ASP A 303 -4.03 30.28 -2.27
N CYS A 304 -3.24 30.68 -3.25
CA CYS A 304 -2.14 29.90 -3.79
C CYS A 304 -0.84 30.69 -3.81
N VAL A 305 0.26 29.97 -3.85
CA VAL A 305 1.59 30.49 -4.12
C VAL A 305 2.06 29.94 -5.45
N SER A 306 2.57 30.84 -6.31
CA SER A 306 3.22 30.51 -7.56
C SER A 306 4.71 30.81 -7.50
N PHE A 307 5.50 29.94 -8.08
CA PHE A 307 6.95 30.09 -8.24
C PHE A 307 7.44 29.42 -9.50
N THR A 308 8.68 29.71 -9.91
CA THR A 308 9.29 29.11 -11.08
C THR A 308 10.39 28.13 -10.70
N THR A 309 10.54 27.08 -11.52
CA THR A 309 11.62 26.09 -11.34
C THR A 309 12.18 25.63 -12.68
N ASN A 310 13.49 25.41 -12.71
CA ASN A 310 14.22 24.87 -13.87
C ASN A 310 14.37 23.35 -13.81
N VAL A 311 13.92 22.70 -12.73
CA VAL A 311 14.09 21.27 -12.51
C VAL A 311 12.82 20.68 -11.92
N SER A 312 12.47 19.48 -12.37
CA SER A 312 11.40 18.70 -11.76
C SER A 312 11.86 18.11 -10.43
N ALA A 313 11.03 18.29 -9.41
CA ALA A 313 11.32 17.87 -8.04
C ALA A 313 10.02 17.63 -7.27
N ARG A 314 10.16 17.35 -5.97
CA ARG A 314 9.07 17.47 -4.99
C ARG A 314 9.13 18.85 -4.37
N PHE A 315 7.97 19.49 -4.25
CA PHE A 315 7.80 20.82 -3.64
C PHE A 315 6.77 20.76 -2.53
N TRP A 316 7.02 21.52 -1.46
CA TRP A 316 6.15 21.52 -0.30
C TRP A 316 6.15 22.88 0.38
N LEU A 317 4.99 23.48 0.59
CA LEU A 317 4.86 24.70 1.37
C LEU A 317 4.64 24.34 2.84
N ALA A 318 5.35 25.02 3.70
CA ALA A 318 5.21 24.91 5.15
C ALA A 318 5.06 26.29 5.77
N VAL A 319 4.20 26.42 6.76
CA VAL A 319 4.10 27.58 7.63
C VAL A 319 4.53 27.15 9.02
N CYS A 320 5.62 27.68 9.51
CA CYS A 320 6.21 27.29 10.77
C CYS A 320 6.55 28.52 11.62
N ARG A 321 6.35 28.42 12.94
CA ARG A 321 6.74 29.48 13.88
C ARG A 321 8.25 29.57 14.04
N GLN A 322 8.93 28.42 14.00
CA GLN A 322 10.39 28.34 14.10
C GLN A 322 10.99 27.86 12.78
N VAL A 323 11.56 28.75 12.01
CA VAL A 323 12.11 28.47 10.67
C VAL A 323 13.18 27.37 10.71
N SER A 324 14.02 27.32 11.73
CA SER A 324 15.07 26.31 11.89
C SER A 324 14.55 24.87 12.04
N GLU A 325 13.32 24.68 12.52
CA GLU A 325 12.71 23.37 12.71
C GLU A 325 11.94 22.87 11.46
N THR A 326 11.67 23.74 10.50
CA THR A 326 10.77 23.43 9.36
C THR A 326 11.18 22.19 8.61
N VAL A 327 12.46 22.04 8.25
CA VAL A 327 12.97 20.89 7.49
C VAL A 327 12.90 19.60 8.33
N ALA A 328 13.19 19.68 9.62
CA ALA A 328 13.11 18.54 10.52
C ALA A 328 11.66 18.05 10.69
N LEU A 329 10.71 18.97 10.93
CA LEU A 329 9.29 18.66 11.03
C LEU A 329 8.75 18.09 9.71
N ALA A 330 9.10 18.70 8.58
CA ALA A 330 8.73 18.17 7.25
C ALA A 330 9.24 16.74 7.04
N THR A 331 10.48 16.46 7.43
CA THR A 331 11.07 15.13 7.32
C THR A 331 10.32 14.09 8.18
N LEU A 332 9.91 14.46 9.39
CA LEU A 332 9.14 13.59 10.27
C LEU A 332 7.75 13.30 9.70
N ILE A 333 7.02 14.33 9.27
CA ILE A 333 5.70 14.19 8.66
C ILE A 333 5.79 13.37 7.38
N TYR A 334 6.79 13.62 6.54
CA TYR A 334 6.99 12.89 5.29
C TYR A 334 7.17 11.38 5.52
N LYS A 335 7.93 10.98 6.54
CA LYS A 335 8.08 9.57 6.92
C LYS A 335 6.75 8.90 7.27
N GLU A 336 5.82 9.63 7.85
CA GLU A 336 4.46 9.12 8.10
C GLU A 336 3.66 9.00 6.81
N LEU A 337 3.76 9.98 5.90
CA LEU A 337 2.98 10.05 4.67
C LEU A 337 3.37 9.01 3.62
N ILE A 338 4.65 8.60 3.58
CA ILE A 338 5.13 7.59 2.62
C ILE A 338 4.76 6.16 3.01
N CYS A 339 4.25 5.95 4.23
CA CYS A 339 3.76 4.63 4.64
C CYS A 339 2.55 4.24 3.82
N VAL A 340 2.67 3.10 3.12
CA VAL A 340 1.57 2.60 2.28
C VAL A 340 0.50 1.96 3.16
N PRO A 341 -0.77 2.34 2.99
CA PRO A 341 -1.86 1.76 3.75
C PRO A 341 -2.32 0.44 3.11
N TYR A 342 -2.51 -0.57 3.94
CA TYR A 342 -3.04 -1.88 3.58
C TYR A 342 -4.33 -2.17 4.33
N LEU A 343 -5.18 -3.02 3.77
CA LEU A 343 -6.30 -3.64 4.46
C LEU A 343 -5.88 -5.02 4.96
N ALA A 344 -5.84 -5.18 6.27
CA ALA A 344 -5.45 -6.42 6.94
C ALA A 344 -6.47 -6.82 8.00
N LYS A 345 -6.40 -8.06 8.44
CA LYS A 345 -7.23 -8.62 9.51
C LYS A 345 -6.37 -9.02 10.68
N PHE A 346 -6.85 -8.73 11.88
CA PHE A 346 -6.31 -9.29 13.10
C PHE A 346 -7.04 -10.60 13.39
N VAL A 347 -6.28 -11.65 13.66
CA VAL A 347 -6.80 -12.98 14.00
C VAL A 347 -6.09 -13.49 15.24
N VAL A 348 -6.84 -14.03 16.17
CA VAL A 348 -6.32 -14.59 17.41
C VAL A 348 -6.62 -16.07 17.45
N PHE A 349 -5.59 -16.86 17.62
CA PHE A 349 -5.67 -18.29 17.88
C PHE A 349 -5.28 -18.57 19.33
N ALA A 350 -5.98 -19.47 19.97
CA ALA A 350 -5.74 -19.88 21.35
C ALA A 350 -5.64 -21.40 21.47
N LYS A 351 -4.80 -21.84 22.41
CA LYS A 351 -4.66 -23.23 22.82
C LYS A 351 -4.52 -23.29 24.34
N SER A 352 -5.46 -23.95 25.02
CA SER A 352 -5.40 -24.12 26.47
C SER A 352 -4.27 -25.07 26.84
N ILE A 353 -3.42 -24.68 27.77
CA ILE A 353 -2.38 -25.52 28.40
C ILE A 353 -3.00 -26.23 29.57
N ASP A 354 -3.60 -25.47 30.48
CA ASP A 354 -4.36 -25.97 31.63
C ASP A 354 -5.57 -25.05 31.92
N VAL A 355 -6.14 -25.13 33.11
CA VAL A 355 -7.30 -24.34 33.54
C VAL A 355 -6.94 -22.84 33.73
N ALA A 356 -5.68 -22.59 34.06
CA ALA A 356 -5.17 -21.25 34.42
C ALA A 356 -4.31 -20.61 33.33
N GLU A 357 -3.85 -21.37 32.32
CA GLU A 357 -2.92 -20.87 31.31
C GLU A 357 -3.31 -21.30 29.90
N ALA A 358 -3.11 -20.37 28.92
CA ALA A 358 -3.29 -20.63 27.52
C ALA A 358 -2.20 -19.96 26.66
N GLN A 359 -1.88 -20.59 25.53
CA GLN A 359 -1.05 -19.99 24.49
C GLN A 359 -1.93 -19.20 23.53
N LEU A 360 -1.54 -17.97 23.26
CA LEU A 360 -2.15 -17.12 22.22
C LEU A 360 -1.16 -16.90 21.08
N ARG A 361 -1.71 -16.81 19.87
CA ARG A 361 -1.00 -16.39 18.67
C ARG A 361 -1.84 -15.32 17.99
N CYS A 362 -1.34 -14.09 17.99
CA CYS A 362 -1.98 -12.96 17.31
C CYS A 362 -1.33 -12.78 15.95
N PHE A 363 -2.16 -12.64 14.93
CA PHE A 363 -1.74 -12.39 13.56
C PHE A 363 -2.31 -11.07 13.06
N CYS A 364 -1.54 -10.39 12.21
CA CYS A 364 -2.02 -9.35 11.32
C CYS A 364 -1.69 -9.76 9.90
N MET A 365 -2.70 -10.09 9.10
CA MET A 365 -2.49 -10.71 7.79
C MET A 365 -3.31 -10.07 6.69
N THR A 366 -2.70 -9.91 5.51
CA THR A 366 -3.37 -9.49 4.27
C THR A 366 -4.06 -10.66 3.56
N ASP A 367 -3.49 -11.86 3.70
CA ASP A 367 -4.00 -13.11 3.10
C ASP A 367 -4.17 -14.15 4.22
N ASP A 368 -5.43 -14.44 4.55
CA ASP A 368 -5.79 -15.18 5.76
C ASP A 368 -5.83 -16.71 5.59
N LYS A 369 -5.55 -17.24 4.40
CA LYS A 369 -5.79 -18.68 4.14
C LYS A 369 -4.59 -19.59 4.35
N VAL A 370 -3.37 -19.08 4.24
CA VAL A 370 -2.16 -19.91 4.32
C VAL A 370 -1.88 -20.36 5.76
N ASP A 371 -2.16 -19.50 6.74
CA ASP A 371 -1.72 -19.74 8.12
C ASP A 371 -2.71 -20.58 8.95
N LYS A 372 -3.98 -20.62 8.56
CA LYS A 372 -5.01 -21.41 9.27
C LYS A 372 -4.72 -22.90 9.36
N THR A 373 -4.13 -23.46 8.32
CA THR A 373 -3.88 -24.91 8.28
C THR A 373 -2.81 -25.35 9.28
N LEU A 374 -1.76 -24.53 9.42
CA LEU A 374 -0.67 -24.83 10.37
C LEU A 374 -1.15 -24.70 11.82
N GLU A 375 -1.92 -23.66 12.14
CA GLU A 375 -2.42 -23.45 13.50
C GLU A 375 -3.39 -24.57 13.90
N GLN A 376 -4.25 -25.00 12.99
CA GLN A 376 -5.15 -26.14 13.23
C GLN A 376 -4.40 -27.47 13.43
N GLN A 377 -3.32 -27.71 12.70
CA GLN A 377 -2.47 -28.90 12.89
C GLN A 377 -1.79 -28.92 14.26
N GLU A 378 -1.47 -27.76 14.83
CA GLU A 378 -0.93 -27.62 16.17
C GLU A 378 -2.00 -27.57 17.27
N ASN A 379 -3.27 -27.83 16.95
CA ASN A 379 -4.42 -27.79 17.86
C ASN A 379 -4.71 -26.41 18.46
N PHE A 380 -4.46 -25.34 17.72
CA PHE A 380 -4.96 -24.02 18.04
C PHE A 380 -6.37 -23.82 17.45
N GLU A 381 -7.21 -23.11 18.17
CA GLU A 381 -8.55 -22.73 17.74
C GLU A 381 -8.59 -21.23 17.48
N GLU A 382 -9.23 -20.81 16.38
CA GLU A 382 -9.47 -19.39 16.11
C GLU A 382 -10.55 -18.91 17.09
N VAL A 383 -10.21 -17.98 17.95
CA VAL A 383 -11.10 -17.45 18.99
C VAL A 383 -11.62 -16.04 18.69
N ALA A 384 -10.92 -15.29 17.86
CA ALA A 384 -11.38 -13.96 17.44
C ALA A 384 -10.80 -13.55 16.09
N ARG A 385 -11.58 -12.71 15.38
CA ARG A 385 -11.19 -12.14 14.08
C ARG A 385 -11.76 -10.74 13.92
N SER A 386 -10.97 -9.81 13.42
CA SER A 386 -11.42 -8.46 13.07
C SER A 386 -12.09 -8.42 11.69
N LYS A 387 -12.79 -7.33 11.42
CA LYS A 387 -13.06 -6.87 10.05
C LYS A 387 -11.76 -6.38 9.42
N ASP A 388 -11.81 -6.11 8.09
CA ASP A 388 -10.70 -5.46 7.42
C ASP A 388 -10.41 -4.10 8.05
N THR A 389 -9.17 -3.92 8.47
CA THR A 389 -8.70 -2.73 9.18
C THR A 389 -7.52 -2.15 8.41
N GLU A 390 -7.51 -0.83 8.27
CA GLU A 390 -6.41 -0.14 7.63
C GLU A 390 -5.17 -0.11 8.53
N ILE A 391 -4.05 -0.53 7.97
CA ILE A 391 -2.77 -0.59 8.66
C ILE A 391 -1.63 -0.19 7.72
N SER A 392 -0.64 0.52 8.26
CA SER A 392 0.54 0.94 7.51
C SER A 392 1.68 -0.05 7.66
N GLU A 393 2.38 -0.34 6.55
CA GLU A 393 3.56 -1.21 6.55
C GLU A 393 4.70 -0.60 7.34
N GLY A 394 5.44 -1.45 8.06
CA GLY A 394 6.62 -1.05 8.82
C GLY A 394 6.34 -0.37 10.16
N LYS A 395 5.07 -0.17 10.52
CA LYS A 395 4.69 0.44 11.80
C LYS A 395 4.57 -0.61 12.90
N PRO A 396 5.00 -0.29 14.14
CA PRO A 396 4.80 -1.16 15.28
C PRO A 396 3.32 -1.21 15.68
N ILE A 397 2.87 -2.38 16.10
CA ILE A 397 1.55 -2.64 16.66
C ILE A 397 1.74 -3.11 18.09
N TYR A 398 1.22 -2.37 19.03
CA TYR A 398 1.28 -2.70 20.44
C TYR A 398 0.04 -3.47 20.84
N VAL A 399 0.21 -4.51 21.67
CA VAL A 399 -0.89 -5.37 22.10
C VAL A 399 -1.07 -5.25 23.61
N HIS A 400 -2.29 -4.95 24.04
CA HIS A 400 -2.68 -4.92 25.44
C HIS A 400 -3.78 -5.94 25.69
N CYS A 401 -3.68 -6.64 26.80
CA CYS A 401 -4.63 -7.62 27.26
C CYS A 401 -5.43 -7.07 28.44
N TYR A 402 -6.76 -7.23 28.39
CA TYR A 402 -7.69 -6.79 29.42
C TYR A 402 -8.69 -7.91 29.77
N GLY A 403 -9.35 -7.75 30.91
CA GLY A 403 -10.36 -8.70 31.42
C GLY A 403 -9.75 -9.72 32.36
N ASN A 404 -10.28 -10.94 32.37
CA ASN A 404 -9.81 -12.03 33.24
C ASN A 404 -8.54 -12.72 32.73
N LEU A 405 -7.76 -12.06 31.88
CA LEU A 405 -6.52 -12.57 31.28
C LEU A 405 -5.37 -11.58 31.44
N SER A 406 -4.18 -12.09 31.76
CA SER A 406 -2.95 -11.30 31.78
C SER A 406 -1.82 -12.03 31.08
N PRO A 407 -0.88 -11.31 30.40
CA PRO A 407 0.32 -11.94 29.88
C PRO A 407 1.14 -12.58 30.97
N ALA A 408 1.62 -13.82 30.73
CA ALA A 408 2.42 -14.59 31.70
C ALA A 408 3.89 -14.14 31.76
N SER A 409 4.34 -13.24 30.85
CA SER A 409 5.72 -12.75 30.84
C SER A 409 6.01 -11.90 32.07
N LYS A 410 7.19 -12.12 32.65
CA LYS A 410 7.68 -11.32 33.77
C LYS A 410 7.69 -9.84 33.41
N ILE A 411 6.96 -9.06 34.23
CA ILE A 411 6.99 -7.60 34.40
C ILE A 411 7.78 -6.83 33.32
N SER A 412 7.07 -6.05 32.49
CA SER A 412 7.54 -5.02 31.57
C SER A 412 7.89 -5.39 30.13
N GLN A 413 7.77 -6.62 29.67
CA GLN A 413 7.96 -6.87 28.25
C GLN A 413 6.72 -6.43 27.46
N GLN A 414 6.85 -5.31 26.74
CA GLN A 414 5.79 -4.81 25.85
C GLN A 414 5.54 -5.83 24.74
N LEU A 415 4.28 -6.26 24.59
CA LEU A 415 3.86 -7.07 23.47
C LEU A 415 3.77 -6.19 22.24
N VAL A 416 4.64 -6.41 21.27
CA VAL A 416 4.74 -5.61 20.04
C VAL A 416 5.15 -6.50 18.87
N PHE A 417 4.61 -6.21 17.70
CA PHE A 417 5.06 -6.75 16.42
C PHE A 417 4.90 -5.73 15.31
N THR A 418 5.54 -5.94 14.17
CA THR A 418 5.51 -5.01 13.04
C THR A 418 4.78 -5.66 11.88
N PHE A 419 3.83 -4.93 11.29
CA PHE A 419 3.15 -5.39 10.10
C PHE A 419 4.05 -5.25 8.86
N ASN A 420 4.21 -6.34 8.13
CA ASN A 420 4.83 -6.37 6.80
C ASN A 420 3.88 -7.08 5.84
N ALA A 421 3.57 -6.44 4.72
CA ALA A 421 2.67 -7.02 3.74
C ALA A 421 3.20 -8.35 3.18
N PHE A 422 2.30 -9.31 3.02
CA PHE A 422 2.58 -10.66 2.48
C PHE A 422 3.61 -11.48 3.26
N LYS A 423 3.93 -11.07 4.50
CA LYS A 423 4.75 -11.84 5.45
C LYS A 423 3.88 -12.38 6.57
N GLU A 424 4.41 -13.38 7.27
CA GLU A 424 3.83 -13.83 8.51
C GLU A 424 4.11 -12.80 9.61
N ASN A 425 3.07 -12.13 10.06
CA ASN A 425 3.14 -11.16 11.15
C ASN A 425 2.47 -11.81 12.36
N ARG A 426 3.24 -12.55 13.16
CA ARG A 426 2.78 -13.36 14.28
C ARG A 426 3.42 -12.92 15.59
N LEU A 427 2.60 -12.80 16.62
CA LEU A 427 3.02 -12.56 18.00
C LEU A 427 2.53 -13.70 18.88
N PRO A 428 3.40 -14.65 19.26
CA PRO A 428 3.08 -15.69 20.23
C PRO A 428 3.34 -15.21 21.65
N PHE A 429 2.44 -15.48 22.59
CA PHE A 429 2.63 -15.25 24.02
C PHE A 429 1.71 -16.15 24.85
N ILE A 430 1.98 -16.25 26.15
CA ILE A 430 1.19 -17.01 27.10
C ILE A 430 0.37 -16.05 27.95
N VAL A 431 -0.89 -16.40 28.21
CA VAL A 431 -1.78 -15.68 29.14
C VAL A 431 -2.14 -16.56 30.32
N LYS A 432 -2.34 -15.90 31.47
CA LYS A 432 -2.84 -16.51 32.71
C LYS A 432 -4.25 -16.00 32.97
N VAL A 433 -5.08 -16.88 33.46
CA VAL A 433 -6.43 -16.56 33.98
C VAL A 433 -6.28 -16.06 35.41
N TRP A 434 -6.81 -14.86 35.69
CA TRP A 434 -6.74 -14.25 37.01
C TRP A 434 -7.65 -14.95 38.02
N ASP A 435 -8.89 -15.14 37.64
CA ASP A 435 -9.93 -15.75 38.47
C ASP A 435 -10.51 -16.98 37.74
N ILE A 436 -10.14 -18.14 38.24
CA ILE A 436 -10.55 -19.44 37.69
C ILE A 436 -12.06 -19.71 37.89
N GLY A 437 -12.68 -19.00 38.84
CA GLY A 437 -14.13 -19.08 39.09
C GLY A 437 -14.99 -18.31 38.09
N GLN A 438 -14.37 -17.46 37.26
CA GLN A 438 -15.04 -16.71 36.23
C GLN A 438 -14.74 -17.28 34.84
N GLU A 439 -15.58 -16.91 33.86
CA GLU A 439 -15.33 -17.27 32.47
C GLU A 439 -13.93 -16.81 32.03
N PRO A 440 -13.10 -17.69 31.43
CA PRO A 440 -11.74 -17.37 31.00
C PRO A 440 -11.78 -16.53 29.72
N GLY A 441 -12.31 -15.32 29.82
CA GLY A 441 -12.50 -14.36 28.73
C GLY A 441 -11.67 -13.11 28.89
N GLY A 442 -11.33 -12.50 27.77
CA GLY A 442 -10.59 -11.26 27.74
C GLY A 442 -10.77 -10.47 26.46
N ARG A 443 -10.11 -9.32 26.41
CA ARG A 443 -10.06 -8.45 25.27
C ARG A 443 -8.61 -8.10 24.92
N LEU A 444 -8.24 -8.26 23.67
CA LEU A 444 -7.00 -7.72 23.13
C LEU A 444 -7.26 -6.41 22.42
N ALA A 445 -6.53 -5.37 22.80
CA ALA A 445 -6.50 -4.09 22.13
C ALA A 445 -5.20 -3.97 21.33
N PHE A 446 -5.32 -3.72 20.04
CA PHE A 446 -4.21 -3.44 19.13
C PHE A 446 -4.11 -1.93 18.96
N LEU A 447 -2.94 -1.34 19.25
CA LEU A 447 -2.74 0.10 19.40
C LEU A 447 -1.62 0.57 18.47
N LYS A 448 -1.72 1.82 17.97
CA LYS A 448 -0.67 2.47 17.18
C LYS A 448 0.48 2.98 18.05
N GLU A 449 0.20 3.32 19.30
CA GLU A 449 1.15 3.96 20.20
C GLU A 449 1.09 3.35 21.60
N LEU A 450 2.20 3.44 22.33
CA LEU A 450 2.25 3.09 23.75
C LEU A 450 1.42 4.07 24.59
N LYS A 451 0.92 3.61 25.75
CA LYS A 451 0.30 4.49 26.74
C LYS A 451 1.23 5.61 27.10
N THR A 452 0.91 6.82 26.67
CA THR A 452 1.52 8.01 27.24
C THR A 452 0.90 8.32 28.59
N THR A 453 1.73 8.74 29.54
CA THR A 453 1.33 9.12 30.91
C THR A 453 0.39 10.33 30.96
N LYS A 454 0.05 10.96 29.83
CA LYS A 454 -0.74 12.20 29.72
C LYS A 454 -2.24 12.00 29.47
N GLY A 455 -2.84 10.86 29.79
CA GLY A 455 -4.31 10.74 29.85
C GLY A 455 -5.11 10.93 28.54
N LEU A 456 -4.45 11.09 27.40
CA LEU A 456 -5.10 11.17 26.09
C LEU A 456 -5.61 9.79 25.66
N ALA A 457 -6.81 9.76 25.09
CA ALA A 457 -7.39 8.54 24.56
C ALA A 457 -6.46 7.89 23.54
N GLN A 458 -6.10 6.63 23.77
CA GLN A 458 -5.20 5.89 22.87
C GLN A 458 -5.89 5.63 21.55
N SER A 459 -5.17 5.85 20.45
CA SER A 459 -5.60 5.47 19.11
C SER A 459 -5.60 3.95 18.98
N THR A 460 -6.77 3.34 19.20
CA THR A 460 -6.97 1.91 19.06
C THR A 460 -7.16 1.55 17.59
N ILE A 461 -6.35 0.63 17.07
CA ILE A 461 -6.53 0.08 15.73
C ILE A 461 -7.75 -0.84 15.72
N CYS A 462 -7.81 -1.76 16.69
CA CYS A 462 -8.84 -2.79 16.78
C CYS A 462 -8.93 -3.34 18.20
N ASN A 463 -10.13 -3.75 18.60
CA ASN A 463 -10.39 -4.48 19.84
C ASN A 463 -11.03 -5.82 19.52
N LEU A 464 -10.52 -6.91 20.07
CA LEU A 464 -11.05 -8.26 19.92
C LEU A 464 -11.39 -8.86 21.27
N ASN A 465 -12.66 -9.18 21.48
CA ASN A 465 -13.11 -9.94 22.63
C ASN A 465 -13.08 -11.43 22.29
N PHE A 466 -12.67 -12.26 23.23
CA PHE A 466 -12.63 -13.71 23.05
C PHE A 466 -12.71 -14.44 24.39
N THR A 467 -13.09 -15.70 24.30
CA THR A 467 -13.06 -16.66 25.40
C THR A 467 -12.09 -17.77 25.06
N LEU A 468 -11.32 -18.24 26.02
CA LEU A 468 -10.38 -19.34 25.82
C LEU A 468 -11.13 -20.66 25.52
N PRO A 469 -10.62 -21.48 24.60
CA PRO A 469 -11.25 -22.77 24.30
C PRO A 469 -11.15 -23.72 25.51
N ALA A 470 -12.17 -24.52 25.71
CA ALA A 470 -12.16 -25.55 26.73
C ALA A 470 -11.08 -26.61 26.42
N LYS A 471 -10.40 -27.12 27.47
CA LYS A 471 -9.40 -28.16 27.29
C LYS A 471 -10.06 -29.42 26.71
N LYS A 472 -9.66 -29.85 25.51
CA LYS A 472 -10.08 -31.14 24.95
C LYS A 472 -9.56 -32.24 25.82
N LYS A 473 -10.44 -33.05 26.44
CA LYS A 473 -10.07 -34.29 27.10
C LYS A 473 -9.45 -35.22 26.06
N VAL A 474 -8.17 -35.50 26.18
CA VAL A 474 -7.52 -36.56 25.38
C VAL A 474 -8.22 -37.88 25.77
N GLN A 475 -9.08 -38.39 24.89
CA GLN A 475 -9.55 -39.77 25.03
C GLN A 475 -8.30 -40.66 24.92
N LYS A 476 -7.88 -41.23 26.07
CA LYS A 476 -6.92 -42.35 26.05
C LYS A 476 -7.61 -43.48 25.28
N VAL A 477 -7.18 -43.71 24.04
CA VAL A 477 -7.49 -44.94 23.33
C VAL A 477 -6.75 -46.02 24.13
N HIS A 478 -7.48 -46.78 24.93
CA HIS A 478 -6.96 -48.03 25.48
C HIS A 478 -6.82 -49.00 24.29
N THR A 479 -5.59 -49.30 23.92
CA THR A 479 -5.21 -50.42 23.07
C THR A 479 -5.39 -51.71 23.83
#